data_8e81682bf8356b26240cbe6c56ef2d84
#
_entry.id   8e81682bf8356b26240cbe6c56ef2d84
#
_cell.length_a   1.000
_cell.length_b   1.000
_cell.length_c   1.000
_cell.angle_alpha   90.00
_cell.angle_beta   90.00
_cell.angle_gamma   90.00
#
_symmetry.space_group_name_H-M   'P 1'
#
loop_
_entity.id
_entity.type
_entity.pdbx_description
1 polymer ?
#
loop_
_entity_poly.entity_id
_entity_poly.type
_entity_poly.pdbx_seq_one_letter_code
_entity_poly.pdbx_strand_id
1 'polypeptide(L)'
;MSVELLNEAFQHFTEASKSLETYYGTLQEKVWHLTSELEKTNRELKRAFSEAERNKDYLNAVLQSLEEAIITVDSDDKITVMNKSAEDLLGVRLQAVVGMSFNDLDCSIGSEESETTLAVNGGKYSIILSRSPIVDVNNNSRGTVILIKDITRLKELELQQERNQRLIAMGEMAAKIVHEIRNPLCSMELFASMLGGELDNENQKELARGISIGINNLNNILKNMLFFARPHKPAMQWIQMESVIDDSVRIFVPFMISRRVTVETSVVGCDILGDSELLKQVIINIIGNAIQSMPDGGKVTITTRQEIQFVVVDIQDEGEGILHADLEKIFNPFFSRKDTGTGLGLTIASTIMQAHGGYIKAMSEEGKGSTFSLYFPSYQRSTETR
;
A
#
# COMPACT_ATOMS: atom_id res chain seq x y z
N MET A 1 24.86 -99.32 -60.94
CA MET A 1 25.35 -98.79 -59.65
C MET A 1 25.63 -97.28 -59.68
N SER A 2 26.08 -96.69 -60.82
CA SER A 2 26.38 -95.24 -60.88
C SER A 2 25.17 -94.28 -61.08
N VAL A 3 24.15 -94.76 -61.79
CA VAL A 3 22.97 -93.89 -62.11
C VAL A 3 21.96 -93.82 -60.94
N GLU A 4 21.83 -94.87 -60.15
CA GLU A 4 20.90 -94.92 -58.97
C GLU A 4 21.43 -94.02 -57.84
N LEU A 5 22.75 -94.08 -57.53
CA LEU A 5 23.37 -93.19 -56.53
C LEU A 5 23.27 -91.69 -56.95
N LEU A 6 23.40 -91.40 -58.26
CA LEU A 6 23.23 -90.02 -58.76
C LEU A 6 21.80 -89.55 -58.62
N ASN A 7 20.81 -90.38 -58.84
CA ASN A 7 19.37 -90.02 -58.67
C ASN A 7 19.03 -89.86 -57.19
N GLU A 8 19.52 -90.65 -56.30
CA GLU A 8 19.35 -90.54 -54.88
C GLU A 8 19.94 -89.22 -54.33
N ALA A 9 21.17 -88.94 -54.76
CA ALA A 9 21.83 -87.63 -54.40
C ALA A 9 21.08 -86.44 -54.92
N PHE A 10 20.49 -86.52 -56.14
CA PHE A 10 19.70 -85.45 -56.73
C PHE A 10 18.37 -85.29 -56.00
N GLN A 11 17.70 -86.36 -55.54
CA GLN A 11 16.49 -86.32 -54.72
C GLN A 11 16.78 -85.64 -53.37
N HIS A 12 17.83 -86.05 -52.66
CA HIS A 12 18.26 -85.44 -51.43
C HIS A 12 18.61 -83.98 -51.57
N PHE A 13 19.28 -83.58 -52.67
CA PHE A 13 19.57 -82.21 -52.97
C PHE A 13 18.29 -81.40 -53.23
N THR A 14 17.32 -81.94 -53.91
CA THR A 14 16.04 -81.31 -54.21
C THR A 14 15.23 -81.15 -52.96
N GLU A 15 15.18 -82.16 -52.07
CA GLU A 15 14.49 -82.09 -50.77
C GLU A 15 15.15 -81.05 -49.81
N ALA A 16 16.50 -81.10 -49.79
CA ALA A 16 17.25 -80.09 -48.95
C ALA A 16 17.05 -78.63 -49.48
N SER A 17 17.04 -78.48 -50.84
CA SER A 17 16.76 -77.18 -51.45
C SER A 17 15.36 -76.64 -51.15
N LYS A 18 14.38 -77.56 -51.21
CA LYS A 18 12.94 -77.20 -50.89
C LYS A 18 12.78 -76.91 -49.42
N SER A 19 13.47 -77.65 -48.52
CA SER A 19 13.47 -77.38 -47.08
C SER A 19 14.10 -76.06 -46.78
N LEU A 20 15.18 -75.72 -47.45
CA LEU A 20 15.88 -74.44 -47.31
C LEU A 20 15.04 -73.28 -47.77
N GLU A 21 14.35 -73.42 -48.92
CA GLU A 21 13.39 -72.40 -49.43
C GLU A 21 12.27 -72.14 -48.44
N THR A 22 11.69 -73.20 -47.85
CA THR A 22 10.63 -73.07 -46.87
C THR A 22 11.13 -72.40 -45.59
N TYR A 23 12.36 -72.74 -45.15
CA TYR A 23 12.96 -72.09 -43.98
C TYR A 23 13.28 -70.63 -44.22
N TYR A 24 13.78 -70.26 -45.39
CA TYR A 24 13.98 -68.86 -45.76
C TYR A 24 12.68 -68.08 -45.81
N GLY A 25 11.59 -68.66 -46.34
CA GLY A 25 10.28 -68.06 -46.39
C GLY A 25 9.74 -67.75 -44.95
N THR A 26 9.81 -68.73 -44.04
CA THR A 26 9.41 -68.53 -42.63
C THR A 26 10.30 -67.56 -41.89
N LEU A 27 11.58 -67.50 -42.21
CA LEU A 27 12.50 -66.52 -41.63
C LEU A 27 12.17 -65.11 -42.11
N GLN A 28 11.91 -64.95 -43.42
CA GLN A 28 11.52 -63.64 -43.96
C GLN A 28 10.19 -63.15 -43.35
N GLU A 29 9.19 -64.03 -43.19
CA GLU A 29 7.92 -63.65 -42.50
C GLU A 29 8.17 -63.24 -41.05
N LYS A 30 9.01 -63.97 -40.31
CA LYS A 30 9.36 -63.59 -38.93
C LYS A 30 10.10 -62.27 -38.87
N VAL A 31 11.08 -62.05 -39.73
CA VAL A 31 11.79 -60.77 -39.80
C VAL A 31 10.83 -59.60 -40.11
N TRP A 32 9.95 -59.80 -41.11
CA TRP A 32 8.95 -58.76 -41.44
C TRP A 32 8.02 -58.48 -40.28
N HIS A 33 7.50 -59.51 -39.59
CA HIS A 33 6.61 -59.39 -38.43
C HIS A 33 7.30 -58.63 -37.29
N LEU A 34 8.54 -59.02 -36.93
CA LEU A 34 9.33 -58.38 -35.89
C LEU A 34 9.69 -56.92 -36.20
N THR A 35 10.00 -56.67 -37.48
CA THR A 35 10.31 -55.30 -37.94
C THR A 35 9.04 -54.42 -37.84
N SER A 36 7.89 -54.96 -38.27
CA SER A 36 6.60 -54.26 -38.20
C SER A 36 6.18 -53.97 -36.73
N GLU A 37 6.37 -54.96 -35.85
CA GLU A 37 6.07 -54.80 -34.43
C GLU A 37 7.03 -53.79 -33.76
N LEU A 38 8.31 -53.82 -34.11
CA LEU A 38 9.31 -52.85 -33.64
C LEU A 38 8.96 -51.42 -34.11
N GLU A 39 8.57 -51.25 -35.35
CA GLU A 39 8.16 -49.93 -35.84
C GLU A 39 6.88 -49.41 -35.16
N LYS A 40 5.96 -50.30 -34.83
CA LYS A 40 4.73 -49.94 -34.12
C LYS A 40 5.06 -49.48 -32.67
N THR A 41 5.84 -50.29 -31.94
CA THR A 41 6.25 -49.95 -30.57
C THR A 41 7.11 -48.68 -30.50
N ASN A 42 8.00 -48.48 -31.48
CA ASN A 42 8.78 -47.23 -31.58
C ASN A 42 7.87 -46.01 -31.79
N ARG A 43 6.82 -46.13 -32.62
CA ARG A 43 5.87 -45.06 -32.84
C ARG A 43 5.06 -44.75 -31.56
N GLU A 44 4.61 -45.77 -30.84
CA GLU A 44 3.88 -45.63 -29.58
C GLU A 44 4.78 -45.00 -28.50
N LEU A 45 6.03 -45.45 -28.37
CA LEU A 45 7.00 -44.90 -27.43
C LEU A 45 7.30 -43.41 -27.73
N LYS A 46 7.52 -43.07 -29.01
CA LYS A 46 7.71 -41.69 -29.43
C LYS A 46 6.54 -40.78 -29.10
N ARG A 47 5.29 -41.28 -29.27
CA ARG A 47 4.10 -40.55 -28.91
C ARG A 47 3.99 -40.33 -27.39
N ALA A 48 4.19 -41.39 -26.61
CA ALA A 48 4.15 -41.32 -25.14
C ALA A 48 5.24 -40.38 -24.61
N PHE A 49 6.45 -40.43 -25.17
CA PHE A 49 7.54 -39.54 -24.79
C PHE A 49 7.19 -38.05 -25.10
N SER A 50 6.71 -37.80 -26.32
CA SER A 50 6.29 -36.44 -26.73
C SER A 50 5.13 -35.88 -25.88
N GLU A 51 4.21 -36.76 -25.48
CA GLU A 51 3.10 -36.38 -24.59
C GLU A 51 3.60 -36.08 -23.16
N ALA A 52 4.49 -36.92 -22.63
CA ALA A 52 5.11 -36.70 -21.33
C ALA A 52 5.93 -35.39 -21.28
N GLU A 53 6.68 -35.08 -22.35
CA GLU A 53 7.45 -33.85 -22.51
C GLU A 53 6.51 -32.62 -22.53
N ARG A 54 5.44 -32.65 -23.31
CA ARG A 54 4.43 -31.59 -23.34
C ARG A 54 3.77 -31.37 -21.98
N ASN A 55 3.44 -32.44 -21.26
CA ASN A 55 2.83 -32.34 -19.94
C ASN A 55 3.81 -31.73 -18.93
N LYS A 56 5.10 -32.12 -19.00
CA LYS A 56 6.15 -31.50 -18.17
C LYS A 56 6.28 -30.01 -18.44
N ASP A 57 6.34 -29.60 -19.71
CA ASP A 57 6.44 -28.18 -20.11
C ASP A 57 5.21 -27.37 -19.64
N TYR A 58 4.02 -27.96 -19.80
CA TYR A 58 2.78 -27.35 -19.34
C TYR A 58 2.77 -27.14 -17.82
N LEU A 59 3.13 -28.17 -17.04
CA LEU A 59 3.20 -28.09 -15.58
C LEU A 59 4.25 -27.05 -15.13
N ASN A 60 5.40 -27.00 -15.78
CA ASN A 60 6.41 -25.98 -15.51
C ASN A 60 5.86 -24.57 -15.81
N ALA A 61 5.19 -24.37 -16.93
CA ALA A 61 4.59 -23.07 -17.27
C ALA A 61 3.56 -22.65 -16.22
N VAL A 62 2.71 -23.58 -15.75
CA VAL A 62 1.75 -23.31 -14.68
C VAL A 62 2.48 -22.90 -13.39
N LEU A 63 3.49 -23.66 -12.96
CA LEU A 63 4.27 -23.34 -11.76
C LEU A 63 4.93 -21.96 -11.85
N GLN A 64 5.49 -21.61 -13.02
CA GLN A 64 6.15 -20.31 -13.22
C GLN A 64 5.16 -19.14 -13.28
N SER A 65 3.88 -19.38 -13.58
CA SER A 65 2.84 -18.35 -13.66
C SER A 65 2.13 -18.06 -12.32
N LEU A 66 2.37 -18.88 -11.29
CA LEU A 66 1.77 -18.68 -9.98
C LEU A 66 2.39 -17.47 -9.27
N GLU A 67 1.53 -16.63 -8.69
CA GLU A 67 1.95 -15.43 -7.94
C GLU A 67 2.56 -15.78 -6.58
N GLU A 68 2.16 -16.91 -5.99
CA GLU A 68 2.73 -17.39 -4.73
C GLU A 68 4.12 -17.99 -4.94
N ALA A 69 5.06 -17.67 -4.05
CA ALA A 69 6.40 -18.22 -4.11
C ALA A 69 6.39 -19.71 -3.69
N ILE A 70 6.85 -20.58 -4.61
CA ILE A 70 6.87 -22.02 -4.42
C ILE A 70 8.31 -22.50 -4.47
N ILE A 71 8.72 -23.22 -3.43
CA ILE A 71 10.03 -23.85 -3.32
C ILE A 71 9.81 -25.32 -2.97
N THR A 72 10.49 -26.23 -3.63
CA THR A 72 10.49 -27.64 -3.23
C THR A 72 11.88 -28.04 -2.75
N VAL A 73 11.88 -28.80 -1.65
CA VAL A 73 13.09 -29.40 -1.12
C VAL A 73 12.96 -30.92 -1.13
N ASP A 74 14.07 -31.63 -1.27
CA ASP A 74 14.14 -33.08 -1.20
C ASP A 74 14.09 -33.60 0.26
N SER A 75 14.31 -34.90 0.46
CA SER A 75 14.35 -35.54 1.79
C SER A 75 15.50 -35.06 2.66
N ASP A 76 16.56 -34.49 2.06
CA ASP A 76 17.74 -33.94 2.74
C ASP A 76 17.64 -32.42 2.94
N ASP A 77 16.44 -31.81 2.78
CA ASP A 77 16.15 -30.39 2.87
C ASP A 77 16.89 -29.52 1.83
N LYS A 78 17.25 -30.11 0.69
CA LYS A 78 17.95 -29.40 -0.41
C LYS A 78 16.96 -28.90 -1.44
N ILE A 79 17.12 -27.65 -1.87
CA ILE A 79 16.28 -27.00 -2.87
C ILE A 79 16.41 -27.71 -4.22
N THR A 80 15.25 -28.13 -4.77
CA THR A 80 15.17 -28.82 -6.06
C THR A 80 14.45 -28.01 -7.12
N VAL A 81 13.38 -27.29 -6.74
CA VAL A 81 12.62 -26.43 -7.67
C VAL A 81 12.29 -25.11 -6.98
N MET A 82 12.25 -24.06 -7.77
CA MET A 82 11.82 -22.73 -7.37
C MET A 82 11.07 -22.09 -8.54
N ASN A 83 9.91 -21.50 -8.30
CA ASN A 83 9.20 -20.78 -9.34
C ASN A 83 9.68 -19.31 -9.41
N LYS A 84 9.25 -18.61 -10.45
CA LYS A 84 9.64 -17.22 -10.69
C LYS A 84 9.31 -16.29 -9.51
N SER A 85 8.13 -16.43 -8.91
CA SER A 85 7.72 -15.62 -7.76
C SER A 85 8.63 -15.83 -6.55
N ALA A 86 9.12 -17.05 -6.33
CA ALA A 86 10.10 -17.34 -5.28
C ALA A 86 11.48 -16.72 -5.58
N GLU A 87 11.93 -16.76 -6.85
CA GLU A 87 13.16 -16.10 -7.27
C GLU A 87 13.09 -14.57 -7.09
N ASP A 88 11.95 -13.96 -7.46
CA ASP A 88 11.74 -12.51 -7.36
C ASP A 88 11.59 -12.06 -5.89
N LEU A 89 10.89 -12.83 -5.04
CA LEU A 89 10.73 -12.53 -3.62
C LEU A 89 12.05 -12.64 -2.84
N LEU A 90 12.82 -13.70 -3.09
CA LEU A 90 14.09 -13.96 -2.39
C LEU A 90 15.28 -13.23 -3.03
N GLY A 91 15.12 -12.72 -4.25
CA GLY A 91 16.18 -12.03 -4.98
C GLY A 91 17.31 -12.96 -5.44
N VAL A 92 17.06 -14.28 -5.52
CA VAL A 92 18.05 -15.29 -5.92
C VAL A 92 17.52 -16.14 -7.08
N ARG A 93 18.41 -16.65 -7.91
CA ARG A 93 18.05 -17.55 -9.01
C ARG A 93 18.20 -19.01 -8.59
N LEU A 94 17.28 -19.88 -9.02
CA LEU A 94 17.33 -21.32 -8.75
C LEU A 94 18.70 -21.92 -9.05
N GLN A 95 19.33 -21.52 -10.16
CA GLN A 95 20.66 -22.03 -10.58
C GLN A 95 21.76 -21.80 -9.54
N ALA A 96 21.63 -20.74 -8.72
CA ALA A 96 22.61 -20.40 -7.70
C ALA A 96 22.38 -21.14 -6.38
N VAL A 97 21.15 -21.60 -6.12
CA VAL A 97 20.76 -22.17 -4.81
C VAL A 97 20.31 -23.64 -4.89
N VAL A 98 20.21 -24.22 -6.08
CA VAL A 98 19.86 -25.65 -6.24
C VAL A 98 20.86 -26.54 -5.53
N GLY A 99 20.34 -27.44 -4.68
CA GLY A 99 21.16 -28.35 -3.85
C GLY A 99 21.65 -27.73 -2.52
N MET A 100 21.40 -26.46 -2.26
CA MET A 100 21.63 -25.82 -0.94
C MET A 100 20.46 -26.11 -0.01
N SER A 101 20.68 -26.08 1.31
CA SER A 101 19.57 -26.14 2.26
C SER A 101 18.74 -24.86 2.23
N PHE A 102 17.44 -24.99 2.39
CA PHE A 102 16.56 -23.82 2.51
C PHE A 102 16.94 -22.90 3.67
N ASN A 103 17.48 -23.47 4.75
CA ASN A 103 17.92 -22.70 5.93
C ASN A 103 19.24 -21.95 5.70
N ASP A 104 20.01 -22.28 4.66
CA ASP A 104 21.27 -21.59 4.29
C ASP A 104 21.03 -20.37 3.39
N LEU A 105 19.79 -20.11 2.99
CA LEU A 105 19.45 -18.90 2.25
C LEU A 105 19.66 -17.66 3.14
N ASP A 106 20.19 -16.59 2.55
CA ASP A 106 20.39 -15.30 3.24
C ASP A 106 19.03 -14.58 3.46
N CYS A 107 18.15 -15.26 4.19
CA CYS A 107 16.86 -14.76 4.60
C CYS A 107 16.58 -15.14 6.06
N SER A 108 16.07 -14.20 6.86
CA SER A 108 15.61 -14.50 8.20
C SER A 108 14.09 -14.59 8.22
N ILE A 109 13.60 -15.77 8.62
CA ILE A 109 12.17 -16.01 8.82
C ILE A 109 11.93 -15.97 10.32
N GLY A 110 10.92 -15.20 10.76
CA GLY A 110 10.50 -15.16 12.15
C GLY A 110 10.01 -16.53 12.65
N SER A 111 9.45 -16.60 13.85
CA SER A 111 8.97 -17.85 14.46
C SER A 111 8.04 -18.63 13.51
N GLU A 112 8.01 -19.96 13.63
CA GLU A 112 7.29 -20.93 12.76
C GLU A 112 5.74 -20.82 12.80
N GLU A 113 5.19 -19.70 13.22
CA GLU A 113 3.75 -19.43 13.12
C GLU A 113 3.36 -19.17 11.66
N SER A 114 2.14 -19.51 11.31
CA SER A 114 1.60 -19.40 9.93
C SER A 114 1.76 -18.01 9.32
N GLU A 115 1.71 -16.97 10.16
CA GLU A 115 2.00 -15.57 9.76
C GLU A 115 3.32 -15.13 10.40
N THR A 116 4.30 -14.75 9.60
CA THR A 116 5.63 -14.38 10.07
C THR A 116 6.22 -13.26 9.23
N THR A 117 7.40 -12.81 9.59
CA THR A 117 8.14 -11.77 8.86
C THR A 117 9.31 -12.39 8.14
N LEU A 118 9.43 -12.09 6.84
CA LEU A 118 10.59 -12.42 6.02
C LEU A 118 11.44 -11.16 5.85
N ALA A 119 12.70 -11.21 6.25
CA ALA A 119 13.67 -10.18 5.94
C ALA A 119 14.66 -10.72 4.90
N VAL A 120 14.74 -10.06 3.75
CA VAL A 120 15.60 -10.42 2.62
C VAL A 120 16.04 -9.15 1.89
N ASN A 121 17.29 -9.07 1.49
CA ASN A 121 17.88 -7.94 0.75
C ASN A 121 17.61 -6.55 1.38
N GLY A 122 17.54 -6.47 2.74
CA GLY A 122 17.20 -5.23 3.45
C GLY A 122 15.71 -4.85 3.43
N GLY A 123 14.85 -5.61 2.75
CA GLY A 123 13.40 -5.50 2.78
C GLY A 123 12.79 -6.36 3.89
N LYS A 124 11.63 -5.92 4.40
CA LYS A 124 10.85 -6.66 5.40
C LYS A 124 9.45 -6.88 4.87
N TYR A 125 9.06 -8.15 4.75
CA TYR A 125 7.79 -8.59 4.20
C TYR A 125 7.00 -9.33 5.27
N SER A 126 5.68 -9.11 5.33
CA SER A 126 4.77 -9.95 6.09
C SER A 126 4.35 -11.12 5.20
N ILE A 127 4.61 -12.35 5.65
CA ILE A 127 4.36 -13.54 4.84
C ILE A 127 3.52 -14.57 5.60
N ILE A 128 2.81 -15.41 4.82
CA ILE A 128 2.28 -16.69 5.30
C ILE A 128 3.20 -17.77 4.73
N LEU A 129 3.77 -18.59 5.62
CA LEU A 129 4.60 -19.73 5.26
C LEU A 129 3.84 -21.02 5.57
N SER A 130 3.74 -21.89 4.56
CA SER A 130 3.18 -23.22 4.76
C SER A 130 4.09 -24.30 4.17
N ARG A 131 4.17 -25.45 4.85
CA ARG A 131 4.97 -26.60 4.43
C ARG A 131 4.06 -27.80 4.26
N SER A 132 4.18 -28.49 3.13
CA SER A 132 3.41 -29.70 2.82
C SER A 132 4.30 -30.80 2.27
N PRO A 133 4.22 -32.05 2.77
CA PRO A 133 5.04 -33.13 2.27
C PRO A 133 4.64 -33.54 0.85
N ILE A 134 5.61 -33.83 0.01
CA ILE A 134 5.42 -34.48 -1.29
C ILE A 134 5.49 -35.98 -1.06
N VAL A 135 4.38 -36.71 -1.31
CA VAL A 135 4.32 -38.16 -1.16
C VAL A 135 4.14 -38.84 -2.51
N ASP A 136 4.76 -39.99 -2.68
CA ASP A 136 4.54 -40.84 -3.86
C ASP A 136 3.29 -41.71 -3.73
N VAL A 137 3.00 -42.52 -4.76
CA VAL A 137 1.81 -43.42 -4.81
C VAL A 137 1.81 -44.45 -3.66
N ASN A 138 2.99 -44.73 -3.08
CA ASN A 138 3.20 -45.67 -1.98
C ASN A 138 3.24 -44.96 -0.61
N ASN A 139 2.89 -43.67 -0.57
CA ASN A 139 2.89 -42.85 0.66
C ASN A 139 4.31 -42.63 1.26
N ASN A 140 5.38 -42.78 0.46
CA ASN A 140 6.74 -42.42 0.88
C ASN A 140 6.99 -40.95 0.63
N SER A 141 7.58 -40.24 1.60
CA SER A 141 7.96 -38.84 1.45
C SER A 141 9.10 -38.72 0.44
N ARG A 142 8.91 -37.85 -0.55
CA ARG A 142 9.92 -37.48 -1.57
C ARG A 142 10.51 -36.11 -1.38
N GLY A 143 10.02 -35.36 -0.38
CA GLY A 143 10.43 -34.01 -0.10
C GLY A 143 9.30 -33.17 0.49
N THR A 144 9.46 -31.86 0.47
CA THR A 144 8.49 -30.88 1.01
C THR A 144 8.31 -29.74 0.03
N VAL A 145 7.06 -29.31 -0.12
CA VAL A 145 6.73 -28.04 -0.78
C VAL A 145 6.66 -26.95 0.29
N ILE A 146 7.38 -25.87 0.09
CA ILE A 146 7.33 -24.65 0.89
C ILE A 146 6.60 -23.61 0.06
N LEU A 147 5.48 -23.11 0.57
CA LEU A 147 4.69 -22.05 -0.02
C LEU A 147 4.89 -20.78 0.80
N ILE A 148 5.26 -19.68 0.13
CA ILE A 148 5.43 -18.38 0.76
C ILE A 148 4.50 -17.39 0.04
N LYS A 149 3.53 -16.86 0.79
CA LYS A 149 2.59 -15.86 0.30
C LYS A 149 2.92 -14.52 0.93
N ASP A 150 3.27 -13.53 0.11
CA ASP A 150 3.44 -12.15 0.56
C ASP A 150 2.06 -11.52 0.86
N ILE A 151 1.86 -11.13 2.11
CA ILE A 151 0.65 -10.45 2.60
C ILE A 151 0.93 -9.05 3.10
N THR A 152 2.10 -8.47 2.77
CA THR A 152 2.52 -7.15 3.26
C THR A 152 1.46 -6.10 2.96
N ARG A 153 1.01 -6.04 1.70
CA ARG A 153 -0.02 -5.09 1.28
C ARG A 153 -1.36 -5.30 1.97
N LEU A 154 -1.75 -6.56 2.20
CA LEU A 154 -2.98 -6.90 2.91
C LEU A 154 -2.92 -6.41 4.37
N LYS A 155 -1.81 -6.68 5.07
CA LYS A 155 -1.58 -6.21 6.45
C LYS A 155 -1.56 -4.69 6.59
N GLU A 156 -0.96 -4.00 5.64
CA GLU A 156 -1.00 -2.52 5.60
C GLU A 156 -2.44 -2.00 5.49
N LEU A 157 -3.24 -2.60 4.60
CA LEU A 157 -4.65 -2.25 4.41
C LEU A 157 -5.50 -2.57 5.65
N GLU A 158 -5.28 -3.71 6.28
CA GLU A 158 -5.96 -4.10 7.53
C GLU A 158 -5.66 -3.10 8.66
N LEU A 159 -4.38 -2.76 8.87
CA LEU A 159 -3.97 -1.78 9.87
C LEU A 159 -4.56 -0.39 9.58
N GLN A 160 -4.61 -0.01 8.31
CA GLN A 160 -5.23 1.25 7.90
C GLN A 160 -6.75 1.24 8.16
N GLN A 161 -7.41 0.13 7.88
CA GLN A 161 -8.83 -0.07 8.15
C GLN A 161 -9.14 -0.05 9.66
N GLU A 162 -8.35 -0.75 10.48
CA GLU A 162 -8.49 -0.70 11.93
C GLU A 162 -8.34 0.72 12.49
N ARG A 163 -7.33 1.46 12.02
CA ARG A 163 -7.14 2.87 12.40
C ARG A 163 -8.37 3.70 12.04
N ASN A 164 -8.88 3.54 10.83
CA ASN A 164 -10.07 4.25 10.37
C ASN A 164 -11.33 3.90 11.21
N GLN A 165 -11.54 2.62 11.52
CA GLN A 165 -12.64 2.18 12.37
C GLN A 165 -12.56 2.75 13.78
N ARG A 166 -11.37 2.76 14.40
CA ARG A 166 -11.14 3.39 15.71
C ARG A 166 -11.46 4.89 15.66
N LEU A 167 -11.03 5.58 14.59
CA LEU A 167 -11.30 7.00 14.40
C LEU A 167 -12.81 7.26 14.27
N ILE A 168 -13.54 6.43 13.51
CA ILE A 168 -15.01 6.55 13.36
C ILE A 168 -15.72 6.33 14.71
N ALA A 169 -15.35 5.28 15.43
CA ALA A 169 -15.94 4.99 16.75
C ALA A 169 -15.67 6.10 17.77
N MET A 170 -14.44 6.62 17.81
CA MET A 170 -14.08 7.78 18.62
C MET A 170 -14.89 9.01 18.21
N GLY A 171 -15.13 9.16 16.91
CA GLY A 171 -15.93 10.24 16.35
C GLY A 171 -17.38 10.21 16.81
N GLU A 172 -18.04 9.08 16.75
CA GLU A 172 -19.43 8.93 17.19
C GLU A 172 -19.60 9.21 18.70
N MET A 173 -18.65 8.71 19.53
CA MET A 173 -18.62 9.01 20.96
C MET A 173 -18.38 10.51 21.20
N ALA A 174 -17.42 11.10 20.49
CA ALA A 174 -17.10 12.51 20.57
C ALA A 174 -18.31 13.39 20.25
N ALA A 175 -19.08 13.05 19.22
CA ALA A 175 -20.28 13.81 18.83
C ALA A 175 -21.31 13.88 19.95
N LYS A 176 -21.54 12.79 20.67
CA LYS A 176 -22.47 12.74 21.81
C LYS A 176 -21.94 13.56 22.99
N ILE A 177 -20.68 13.39 23.36
CA ILE A 177 -20.02 14.12 24.44
C ILE A 177 -20.00 15.62 24.16
N VAL A 178 -19.71 16.02 22.92
CA VAL A 178 -19.71 17.46 22.53
C VAL A 178 -21.08 18.10 22.74
N HIS A 179 -22.16 17.44 22.37
CA HIS A 179 -23.50 17.97 22.62
C HIS A 179 -23.80 18.14 24.12
N GLU A 180 -23.37 17.16 24.94
CA GLU A 180 -23.58 17.20 26.39
C GLU A 180 -22.70 18.26 27.07
N ILE A 181 -21.47 18.52 26.57
CA ILE A 181 -20.59 19.57 27.12
C ILE A 181 -20.99 20.97 26.61
N ARG A 182 -21.49 21.10 25.38
CA ARG A 182 -21.89 22.41 24.83
C ARG A 182 -22.99 23.09 25.68
N ASN A 183 -23.95 22.30 26.20
CA ASN A 183 -25.03 22.82 27.00
C ASN A 183 -24.57 23.57 28.26
N PRO A 184 -23.74 22.98 29.16
CA PRO A 184 -23.24 23.74 30.30
C PRO A 184 -22.33 24.92 29.90
N LEU A 185 -21.55 24.79 28.81
CA LEU A 185 -20.70 25.87 28.33
C LEU A 185 -21.52 27.07 27.86
N CYS A 186 -22.63 26.88 27.15
CA CYS A 186 -23.54 27.95 26.76
C CYS A 186 -24.13 28.65 28.00
N SER A 187 -24.49 27.91 29.04
CA SER A 187 -24.95 28.48 30.29
C SER A 187 -23.87 29.30 31.01
N MET A 188 -22.65 28.81 31.07
CA MET A 188 -21.51 29.52 31.64
C MET A 188 -21.18 30.80 30.86
N GLU A 189 -21.25 30.77 29.53
CA GLU A 189 -21.03 31.93 28.66
C GLU A 189 -22.09 33.01 28.92
N LEU A 190 -23.38 32.59 29.04
CA LEU A 190 -24.45 33.51 29.39
C LEU A 190 -24.22 34.17 30.74
N PHE A 191 -23.87 33.39 31.78
CA PHE A 191 -23.59 33.95 33.10
C PHE A 191 -22.36 34.87 33.13
N ALA A 192 -21.28 34.50 32.42
CA ALA A 192 -20.10 35.34 32.29
C ALA A 192 -20.40 36.65 31.58
N SER A 193 -21.25 36.62 30.54
CA SER A 193 -21.67 37.80 29.80
C SER A 193 -22.58 38.72 30.64
N MET A 194 -23.51 38.14 31.40
CA MET A 194 -24.38 38.89 32.32
C MET A 194 -23.56 39.57 33.45
N LEU A 195 -22.64 38.80 34.06
CA LEU A 195 -21.72 39.34 35.08
C LEU A 195 -20.87 40.49 34.52
N GLY A 196 -20.31 40.34 33.30
CA GLY A 196 -19.52 41.40 32.66
C GLY A 196 -20.32 42.69 32.41
N GLY A 197 -21.64 42.57 32.21
CA GLY A 197 -22.55 43.72 32.05
C GLY A 197 -22.97 44.43 33.35
N GLU A 198 -22.99 43.68 34.47
CA GLU A 198 -23.44 44.18 35.77
C GLU A 198 -22.29 44.66 36.67
N LEU A 199 -21.05 44.30 36.38
CA LEU A 199 -19.88 44.69 37.18
C LEU A 199 -19.42 46.11 36.88
N ASP A 200 -19.16 46.91 37.91
CA ASP A 200 -18.58 48.25 37.78
C ASP A 200 -17.04 48.24 37.86
N ASN A 201 -16.46 47.23 38.50
CA ASN A 201 -15.03 47.13 38.74
C ASN A 201 -14.31 46.54 37.51
N GLU A 202 -13.34 47.26 36.92
CA GLU A 202 -12.63 46.87 35.72
C GLU A 202 -11.86 45.54 35.90
N ASN A 203 -11.28 45.26 37.09
CA ASN A 203 -10.62 43.96 37.34
C ASN A 203 -11.61 42.79 37.30
N GLN A 204 -12.84 43.00 37.80
CA GLN A 204 -13.89 41.99 37.75
C GLN A 204 -14.45 41.79 36.33
N LYS A 205 -14.55 42.86 35.55
CA LYS A 205 -14.89 42.76 34.10
C LYS A 205 -13.83 41.98 33.33
N GLU A 206 -12.56 42.20 33.67
CA GLU A 206 -11.45 41.46 33.02
C GLU A 206 -11.52 39.97 33.37
N LEU A 207 -11.84 39.58 34.58
CA LEU A 207 -12.10 38.20 34.97
C LEU A 207 -13.27 37.57 34.21
N ALA A 208 -14.39 38.29 34.08
CA ALA A 208 -15.55 37.83 33.32
C ALA A 208 -15.22 37.64 31.82
N ARG A 209 -14.46 38.56 31.23
CA ARG A 209 -13.92 38.41 29.86
C ARG A 209 -12.98 37.20 29.74
N GLY A 210 -12.11 36.97 30.72
CA GLY A 210 -11.25 35.79 30.76
C GLY A 210 -12.02 34.48 30.77
N ILE A 211 -13.10 34.40 31.54
CA ILE A 211 -14.04 33.26 31.56
C ILE A 211 -14.66 33.04 30.17
N SER A 212 -15.21 34.12 29.54
CA SER A 212 -15.78 34.03 28.19
C SER A 212 -14.77 33.57 27.15
N ILE A 213 -13.53 34.03 27.20
CA ILE A 213 -12.45 33.59 26.33
C ILE A 213 -12.17 32.09 26.53
N GLY A 214 -12.10 31.63 27.78
CA GLY A 214 -11.91 30.20 28.11
C GLY A 214 -13.03 29.33 27.57
N ILE A 215 -14.27 29.75 27.69
CA ILE A 215 -15.46 29.05 27.18
C ILE A 215 -15.42 28.98 25.64
N ASN A 216 -15.08 30.09 24.97
CA ASN A 216 -14.95 30.13 23.52
C ASN A 216 -13.84 29.20 23.02
N ASN A 217 -12.71 29.12 23.74
CA ASN A 217 -11.64 28.15 23.43
C ASN A 217 -12.13 26.70 23.54
N LEU A 218 -12.89 26.36 24.59
CA LEU A 218 -13.48 25.03 24.75
C LEU A 218 -14.48 24.72 23.63
N ASN A 219 -15.34 25.67 23.27
CA ASN A 219 -16.26 25.52 22.14
C ASN A 219 -15.52 25.26 20.80
N ASN A 220 -14.39 25.91 20.59
CA ASN A 220 -13.58 25.66 19.40
C ASN A 220 -12.92 24.24 19.41
N ILE A 221 -12.47 23.78 20.57
CA ILE A 221 -11.98 22.41 20.74
C ILE A 221 -13.08 21.41 20.41
N LEU A 222 -14.29 21.63 20.94
CA LEU A 222 -15.44 20.77 20.69
C LEU A 222 -15.87 20.76 19.21
N LYS A 223 -15.85 21.93 18.54
CA LYS A 223 -16.10 22.03 17.09
C LYS A 223 -15.09 21.21 16.29
N ASN A 224 -13.81 21.32 16.62
CA ASN A 224 -12.73 20.57 15.97
C ASN A 224 -12.89 19.07 16.20
N MET A 225 -13.27 18.64 17.40
CA MET A 225 -13.54 17.24 17.72
C MET A 225 -14.74 16.69 16.95
N LEU A 226 -15.82 17.47 16.82
CA LEU A 226 -16.98 17.10 15.98
C LEU A 226 -16.61 16.99 14.50
N PHE A 227 -15.80 17.92 14.01
CA PHE A 227 -15.35 17.90 12.62
C PHE A 227 -14.53 16.65 12.31
N PHE A 228 -13.63 16.30 13.23
CA PHE A 228 -12.85 15.06 13.13
C PHE A 228 -13.73 13.79 13.17
N ALA A 229 -14.83 13.84 13.94
CA ALA A 229 -15.74 12.73 14.18
C ALA A 229 -16.71 12.39 13.04
N ARG A 230 -16.99 13.34 12.14
CA ARG A 230 -17.95 13.15 11.04
C ARG A 230 -17.22 13.21 9.70
N PRO A 231 -17.22 12.13 8.90
CA PRO A 231 -16.73 12.22 7.53
C PRO A 231 -17.62 13.19 6.74
N HIS A 232 -17.07 14.35 6.41
CA HIS A 232 -17.73 15.32 5.56
C HIS A 232 -17.52 14.90 4.11
N LYS A 233 -18.62 14.66 3.40
CA LYS A 233 -18.56 14.59 1.93
C LYS A 233 -18.50 16.02 1.43
N PRO A 234 -17.39 16.45 0.75
CA PRO A 234 -17.26 17.80 0.27
C PRO A 234 -18.32 18.10 -0.82
N ALA A 235 -18.92 19.29 -0.76
CA ALA A 235 -19.76 19.81 -1.82
C ALA A 235 -18.88 20.37 -2.94
N MET A 236 -18.46 19.49 -3.86
CA MET A 236 -17.49 19.79 -4.91
C MET A 236 -18.06 20.81 -5.91
N GLN A 237 -17.45 21.98 -6.00
CA GLN A 237 -17.77 23.04 -6.96
C GLN A 237 -16.48 23.73 -7.44
N TRP A 238 -16.53 24.40 -8.58
CA TRP A 238 -15.42 25.21 -9.04
C TRP A 238 -15.29 26.47 -8.17
N ILE A 239 -14.13 26.66 -7.57
CA ILE A 239 -13.82 27.77 -6.68
C ILE A 239 -12.52 28.44 -7.07
N GLN A 240 -12.46 29.74 -6.91
CA GLN A 240 -11.22 30.53 -7.05
C GLN A 240 -10.43 30.44 -5.75
N MET A 241 -9.25 29.83 -5.77
CA MET A 241 -8.42 29.65 -4.58
C MET A 241 -7.99 30.99 -3.96
N GLU A 242 -7.77 32.01 -4.79
CA GLU A 242 -7.47 33.37 -4.35
C GLU A 242 -8.50 33.90 -3.36
N SER A 243 -9.80 33.75 -3.69
CA SER A 243 -10.88 34.20 -2.80
C SER A 243 -10.90 33.45 -1.45
N VAL A 244 -10.61 32.15 -1.48
CA VAL A 244 -10.55 31.34 -0.25
C VAL A 244 -9.37 31.76 0.64
N ILE A 245 -8.22 32.05 0.03
CA ILE A 245 -7.03 32.53 0.73
C ILE A 245 -7.30 33.91 1.35
N ASP A 246 -7.82 34.87 0.57
CA ASP A 246 -8.10 36.21 1.04
C ASP A 246 -9.10 36.23 2.20
N ASP A 247 -10.17 35.48 2.07
CA ASP A 247 -11.17 35.34 3.15
C ASP A 247 -10.55 34.77 4.41
N SER A 248 -9.66 33.77 4.25
CA SER A 248 -8.98 33.12 5.38
C SER A 248 -7.99 34.08 6.07
N VAL A 249 -7.21 34.83 5.30
CA VAL A 249 -6.26 35.82 5.83
C VAL A 249 -6.97 36.95 6.59
N ARG A 250 -8.10 37.42 6.09
CA ARG A 250 -8.90 38.50 6.74
C ARG A 250 -9.26 38.15 8.18
N ILE A 251 -9.50 36.88 8.52
CA ILE A 251 -9.85 36.44 9.86
C ILE A 251 -8.69 36.72 10.85
N PHE A 252 -7.44 36.67 10.38
CA PHE A 252 -6.28 36.82 11.23
C PHE A 252 -5.76 38.28 11.35
N VAL A 253 -6.33 39.26 10.64
CA VAL A 253 -5.86 40.65 10.66
C VAL A 253 -5.69 41.19 12.10
N PRO A 254 -6.64 40.99 13.07
CA PRO A 254 -6.43 41.47 14.45
C PRO A 254 -5.21 40.79 15.13
N PHE A 255 -5.00 39.51 14.90
CA PHE A 255 -3.87 38.75 15.48
C PHE A 255 -2.55 39.14 14.84
N MET A 256 -2.55 39.41 13.53
CA MET A 256 -1.36 39.85 12.79
C MET A 256 -0.86 41.18 13.33
N ILE A 257 -1.75 42.13 13.56
CA ILE A 257 -1.40 43.45 14.14
C ILE A 257 -0.82 43.26 15.55
N SER A 258 -1.48 42.47 16.41
CA SER A 258 -1.07 42.29 17.80
C SER A 258 0.26 41.57 17.94
N ARG A 259 0.59 40.66 17.00
CA ARG A 259 1.83 39.85 16.99
C ARG A 259 2.91 40.33 16.04
N ARG A 260 2.71 41.45 15.33
CA ARG A 260 3.63 42.02 14.34
C ARG A 260 3.97 40.99 13.22
N VAL A 261 2.99 40.21 12.79
CA VAL A 261 3.14 39.25 11.70
C VAL A 261 2.62 39.90 10.42
N THR A 262 3.37 39.78 9.32
CA THR A 262 2.95 40.22 7.98
C THR A 262 2.59 39.01 7.12
N VAL A 263 1.59 39.15 6.25
CA VAL A 263 1.23 38.11 5.28
C VAL A 263 1.40 38.69 3.88
N GLU A 264 2.21 38.00 3.06
CA GLU A 264 2.37 38.30 1.65
C GLU A 264 1.73 37.19 0.82
N THR A 265 0.88 37.56 -0.14
CA THR A 265 0.22 36.62 -1.04
C THR A 265 0.69 36.85 -2.47
N SER A 266 1.12 35.79 -3.14
CA SER A 266 1.42 35.77 -4.58
C SER A 266 0.66 34.62 -5.21
N VAL A 267 -0.61 34.83 -5.43
CA VAL A 267 -1.56 33.82 -5.93
C VAL A 267 -1.75 34.04 -7.43
N VAL A 268 -1.34 33.07 -8.24
CA VAL A 268 -1.70 33.05 -9.66
C VAL A 268 -3.11 32.44 -9.73
N GLY A 269 -4.05 33.13 -10.37
CA GLY A 269 -5.45 32.73 -10.45
C GLY A 269 -5.57 31.25 -10.91
N CYS A 270 -6.00 30.40 -9.98
CA CYS A 270 -6.23 28.99 -10.25
C CYS A 270 -7.61 28.58 -9.70
N ASP A 271 -8.41 28.01 -10.59
CA ASP A 271 -9.67 27.39 -10.23
C ASP A 271 -9.41 25.92 -9.81
N ILE A 272 -9.97 25.53 -8.69
CA ILE A 272 -9.93 24.15 -8.22
C ILE A 272 -11.36 23.62 -8.03
N LEU A 273 -11.52 22.31 -8.11
CA LEU A 273 -12.77 21.64 -7.78
C LEU A 273 -12.74 21.26 -6.30
N GLY A 274 -13.62 21.85 -5.49
CA GLY A 274 -13.62 21.63 -4.04
C GLY A 274 -14.80 22.26 -3.32
N ASP A 275 -14.79 22.13 -1.99
CA ASP A 275 -15.74 22.74 -1.07
C ASP A 275 -15.07 23.94 -0.41
N SER A 276 -15.57 25.15 -0.72
CA SER A 276 -14.97 26.41 -0.28
C SER A 276 -14.85 26.52 1.24
N GLU A 277 -15.87 26.11 2.00
CA GLU A 277 -15.87 26.20 3.46
C GLU A 277 -14.87 25.24 4.10
N LEU A 278 -14.77 24.01 3.57
CA LEU A 278 -13.82 23.03 4.04
C LEU A 278 -12.38 23.45 3.73
N LEU A 279 -12.14 23.98 2.53
CA LEU A 279 -10.80 24.43 2.14
C LEU A 279 -10.40 25.71 2.91
N LYS A 280 -11.34 26.60 3.19
CA LYS A 280 -11.13 27.73 4.09
C LYS A 280 -10.66 27.26 5.47
N GLN A 281 -11.26 26.18 6.01
CA GLN A 281 -10.82 25.59 7.28
C GLN A 281 -9.39 25.05 7.23
N VAL A 282 -8.96 24.46 6.10
CA VAL A 282 -7.57 24.03 5.89
C VAL A 282 -6.62 25.21 5.99
N ILE A 283 -6.89 26.27 5.22
CA ILE A 283 -6.05 27.48 5.19
C ILE A 283 -5.98 28.14 6.58
N ILE A 284 -7.11 28.25 7.27
CA ILE A 284 -7.19 28.81 8.63
C ILE A 284 -6.33 28.01 9.60
N ASN A 285 -6.37 26.67 9.55
CA ASN A 285 -5.56 25.83 10.43
C ASN A 285 -4.06 26.01 10.18
N ILE A 286 -3.63 26.12 8.94
CA ILE A 286 -2.21 26.31 8.60
C ILE A 286 -1.74 27.73 8.97
N ILE A 287 -2.48 28.78 8.57
CA ILE A 287 -2.14 30.18 8.93
C ILE A 287 -2.12 30.36 10.44
N GLY A 288 -3.09 29.79 11.15
CA GLY A 288 -3.14 29.84 12.61
C GLY A 288 -1.91 29.24 13.27
N ASN A 289 -1.43 28.10 12.76
CA ASN A 289 -0.19 27.48 13.23
C ASN A 289 1.04 28.34 12.91
N ALA A 290 1.10 28.92 11.72
CA ALA A 290 2.17 29.83 11.29
C ALA A 290 2.28 31.07 12.20
N ILE A 291 1.16 31.76 12.47
CA ILE A 291 1.14 32.92 13.38
C ILE A 291 1.53 32.52 14.81
N GLN A 292 1.12 31.34 15.27
CA GLN A 292 1.46 30.85 16.59
C GLN A 292 2.94 30.44 16.76
N SER A 293 3.63 30.07 15.65
CA SER A 293 5.06 29.74 15.67
C SER A 293 5.95 30.98 15.67
N MET A 294 5.38 32.19 15.55
CA MET A 294 6.08 33.46 15.48
C MET A 294 5.67 34.41 16.61
N PRO A 295 6.02 34.12 17.89
CA PRO A 295 5.61 34.92 19.05
C PRO A 295 6.16 36.36 18.99
N ASP A 296 7.34 36.54 18.42
CA ASP A 296 8.06 37.83 18.32
C ASP A 296 7.79 38.61 17.02
N GLY A 297 6.92 38.07 16.18
CA GLY A 297 6.64 38.59 14.85
C GLY A 297 7.37 37.84 13.75
N GLY A 298 7.07 38.16 12.52
CA GLY A 298 7.64 37.52 11.33
C GLY A 298 6.76 37.64 10.09
N LYS A 299 7.02 36.80 9.12
CA LYS A 299 6.33 36.85 7.83
C LYS A 299 5.75 35.48 7.47
N VAL A 300 4.52 35.50 6.96
CA VAL A 300 3.91 34.35 6.28
C VAL A 300 3.85 34.66 4.80
N THR A 301 4.34 33.77 3.97
CA THR A 301 4.29 33.91 2.50
C THR A 301 3.37 32.82 1.95
N ILE A 302 2.36 33.22 1.16
CA ILE A 302 1.42 32.30 0.52
C ILE A 302 1.62 32.42 -0.99
N THR A 303 2.00 31.29 -1.63
CA THR A 303 2.21 31.24 -3.08
C THR A 303 1.44 30.10 -3.70
N THR A 304 1.07 30.24 -4.97
CA THR A 304 0.46 29.16 -5.73
C THR A 304 1.35 28.81 -6.92
N ARG A 305 1.46 27.53 -7.24
CA ARG A 305 2.11 27.03 -8.45
C ARG A 305 1.30 25.90 -9.07
N GLN A 306 1.42 25.76 -10.37
CA GLN A 306 0.77 24.68 -11.11
C GLN A 306 1.80 23.63 -11.51
N GLU A 307 1.52 22.39 -11.17
CA GLU A 307 2.24 21.20 -11.60
C GLU A 307 1.38 20.41 -12.60
N ILE A 308 1.95 19.39 -13.26
CA ILE A 308 1.26 18.63 -14.32
C ILE A 308 -0.08 18.04 -13.84
N GLN A 309 -0.11 17.54 -12.60
CA GLN A 309 -1.29 16.86 -12.02
C GLN A 309 -1.91 17.60 -10.85
N PHE A 310 -1.28 18.67 -10.36
CA PHE A 310 -1.68 19.34 -9.14
C PHE A 310 -1.62 20.86 -9.27
N VAL A 311 -2.55 21.53 -8.60
CA VAL A 311 -2.40 22.91 -8.18
C VAL A 311 -1.86 22.87 -6.75
N VAL A 312 -0.80 23.59 -6.47
CA VAL A 312 -0.15 23.57 -5.16
C VAL A 312 -0.23 24.95 -4.53
N VAL A 313 -0.66 24.98 -3.28
CA VAL A 313 -0.64 26.19 -2.43
C VAL A 313 0.42 25.98 -1.37
N ASP A 314 1.48 26.79 -1.40
CA ASP A 314 2.54 26.77 -0.40
C ASP A 314 2.28 27.88 0.62
N ILE A 315 2.31 27.56 1.90
CA ILE A 315 2.20 28.47 3.03
C ILE A 315 3.48 28.33 3.83
N GLN A 316 4.33 29.33 3.78
CA GLN A 316 5.63 29.38 4.44
C GLN A 316 5.59 30.37 5.59
N ASP A 317 6.13 29.98 6.76
CA ASP A 317 6.34 30.84 7.92
C ASP A 317 7.84 30.96 8.26
N GLU A 318 8.21 32.04 8.94
CA GLU A 318 9.55 32.28 9.48
C GLU A 318 9.61 31.97 11.00
N GLY A 319 8.80 31.01 11.45
CA GLY A 319 8.67 30.68 12.86
C GLY A 319 9.79 29.78 13.41
N GLU A 320 9.54 29.21 14.59
CA GLU A 320 10.48 28.33 15.32
C GLU A 320 10.79 27.00 14.58
N GLY A 321 10.01 26.66 13.57
CA GLY A 321 10.17 25.42 12.83
C GLY A 321 9.72 24.18 13.62
N ILE A 322 9.93 23.01 13.00
CA ILE A 322 9.50 21.69 13.53
C ILE A 322 10.70 20.76 13.55
N LEU A 323 10.91 20.07 14.67
CA LEU A 323 11.95 19.05 14.78
C LEU A 323 11.75 17.93 13.78
N HIS A 324 12.80 17.46 13.16
CA HIS A 324 12.74 16.39 12.14
C HIS A 324 12.07 15.10 12.68
N ALA A 325 12.29 14.73 13.95
CA ALA A 325 11.68 13.57 14.59
C ALA A 325 10.14 13.67 14.75
N ASP A 326 9.58 14.87 14.59
CA ASP A 326 8.14 15.11 14.75
C ASP A 326 7.41 15.33 13.42
N LEU A 327 8.13 15.59 12.31
CA LEU A 327 7.51 15.82 11.00
C LEU A 327 6.54 14.72 10.57
N GLU A 328 6.82 13.48 10.90
CA GLU A 328 5.91 12.35 10.63
C GLU A 328 4.71 12.29 11.58
N LYS A 329 4.80 12.94 12.75
CA LYS A 329 3.79 12.87 13.81
C LYS A 329 2.84 14.06 13.82
N ILE A 330 3.18 15.19 13.18
CA ILE A 330 2.38 16.41 13.24
C ILE A 330 0.96 16.27 12.68
N PHE A 331 0.74 15.25 11.83
CA PHE A 331 -0.58 14.92 11.29
C PHE A 331 -1.34 13.88 12.13
N ASN A 332 -0.72 13.33 13.17
CA ASN A 332 -1.39 12.38 14.07
C ASN A 332 -2.38 13.14 14.99
N PRO A 333 -3.57 12.59 15.23
CA PRO A 333 -4.53 13.19 16.13
C PRO A 333 -3.96 13.41 17.53
N PHE A 334 -4.28 14.57 18.13
CA PHE A 334 -3.88 14.97 19.48
C PHE A 334 -2.35 15.18 19.66
N PHE A 335 -1.56 15.12 18.61
CA PHE A 335 -0.16 15.45 18.69
C PHE A 335 0.03 16.96 18.72
N SER A 336 0.57 17.49 19.81
CA SER A 336 0.92 18.91 19.99
C SER A 336 2.10 19.01 20.95
N ARG A 337 3.01 19.93 20.68
CA ARG A 337 4.06 20.35 21.64
C ARG A 337 3.64 21.61 22.42
N LYS A 338 2.54 22.23 22.03
CA LYS A 338 2.03 23.45 22.66
C LYS A 338 1.07 23.06 23.79
N ASP A 339 1.22 23.67 24.97
CA ASP A 339 0.36 23.42 26.13
C ASP A 339 -1.11 23.75 25.85
N THR A 340 -1.39 24.72 24.97
CA THR A 340 -2.73 25.14 24.57
C THR A 340 -3.22 24.55 23.26
N GLY A 341 -2.40 23.74 22.59
CA GLY A 341 -2.70 23.14 21.29
C GLY A 341 -3.54 21.87 21.40
N THR A 342 -4.65 21.77 20.66
CA THR A 342 -5.50 20.58 20.63
C THR A 342 -4.88 19.39 19.89
N GLY A 343 -3.88 19.64 19.06
CA GLY A 343 -3.28 18.63 18.16
C GLY A 343 -4.22 18.12 17.06
N LEU A 344 -5.37 18.78 16.83
CA LEU A 344 -6.37 18.36 15.83
C LEU A 344 -6.32 19.18 14.53
N GLY A 345 -5.75 20.38 14.54
CA GLY A 345 -5.80 21.29 13.39
C GLY A 345 -5.18 20.71 12.11
N LEU A 346 -3.95 20.17 12.20
CA LEU A 346 -3.26 19.57 11.06
C LEU A 346 -3.88 18.24 10.62
N THR A 347 -4.41 17.46 11.57
CA THR A 347 -5.17 16.23 11.27
C THR A 347 -6.44 16.54 10.48
N ILE A 348 -7.20 17.57 10.91
CA ILE A 348 -8.40 18.04 10.20
C ILE A 348 -8.03 18.52 8.80
N ALA A 349 -6.97 19.33 8.67
CA ALA A 349 -6.51 19.81 7.38
C ALA A 349 -6.14 18.62 6.45
N SER A 350 -5.42 17.62 6.94
CA SER A 350 -5.07 16.41 6.18
C SER A 350 -6.31 15.62 5.76
N THR A 351 -7.29 15.44 6.66
CA THR A 351 -8.56 14.74 6.36
C THR A 351 -9.37 15.45 5.27
N ILE A 352 -9.46 16.78 5.35
CA ILE A 352 -10.14 17.58 4.33
C ILE A 352 -9.44 17.44 2.98
N MET A 353 -8.11 17.57 2.95
CA MET A 353 -7.34 17.43 1.71
C MET A 353 -7.52 16.05 1.08
N GLN A 354 -7.50 14.98 1.88
CA GLN A 354 -7.79 13.61 1.40
C GLN A 354 -9.20 13.47 0.84
N ALA A 355 -10.20 14.07 1.48
CA ALA A 355 -11.59 14.08 0.98
C ALA A 355 -11.72 14.80 -0.38
N HIS A 356 -10.81 15.71 -0.70
CA HIS A 356 -10.72 16.40 -1.98
C HIS A 356 -9.77 15.68 -3.00
N GLY A 357 -9.29 14.48 -2.67
CA GLY A 357 -8.33 13.73 -3.50
C GLY A 357 -6.91 14.31 -3.52
N GLY A 358 -6.62 15.25 -2.61
CA GLY A 358 -5.34 15.91 -2.44
C GLY A 358 -4.57 15.40 -1.21
N TYR A 359 -3.44 16.06 -0.91
CA TYR A 359 -2.64 15.75 0.28
C TYR A 359 -1.83 16.98 0.74
N ILE A 360 -1.25 16.90 1.94
CA ILE A 360 -0.38 17.94 2.52
C ILE A 360 1.03 17.38 2.66
N LYS A 361 2.04 18.20 2.30
CA LYS A 361 3.44 17.98 2.66
C LYS A 361 3.90 19.09 3.59
N ALA A 362 4.75 18.74 4.55
CA ALA A 362 5.41 19.68 5.43
C ALA A 362 6.92 19.54 5.26
N MET A 363 7.60 20.68 5.11
CA MET A 363 9.06 20.81 5.17
C MET A 363 9.38 21.86 6.22
N SER A 364 10.30 21.54 7.12
CA SER A 364 10.66 22.47 8.19
C SER A 364 12.08 22.21 8.67
N GLU A 365 12.73 23.26 9.13
CA GLU A 365 14.01 23.22 9.81
C GLU A 365 13.90 24.05 11.09
N GLU A 366 14.34 23.48 12.19
CA GLU A 366 14.28 24.14 13.50
C GLU A 366 14.99 25.49 13.48
N GLY A 367 14.32 26.54 13.92
CA GLY A 367 14.81 27.91 13.92
C GLY A 367 14.74 28.64 12.56
N LYS A 368 14.27 28.00 11.49
CA LYS A 368 14.16 28.61 10.15
C LYS A 368 12.74 28.71 9.61
N GLY A 369 11.77 28.14 10.35
CA GLY A 369 10.36 28.12 9.94
C GLY A 369 9.92 26.85 9.26
N SER A 370 8.68 26.87 8.73
CA SER A 370 8.03 25.72 8.10
C SER A 370 7.38 26.12 6.79
N THR A 371 7.26 25.16 5.87
CA THR A 371 6.49 25.27 4.64
C THR A 371 5.50 24.14 4.57
N PHE A 372 4.22 24.47 4.49
CA PHE A 372 3.14 23.54 4.25
C PHE A 372 2.66 23.65 2.82
N SER A 373 2.82 22.58 2.04
CA SER A 373 2.40 22.49 0.64
C SER A 373 1.10 21.69 0.53
N LEU A 374 0.04 22.34 0.05
CA LEU A 374 -1.29 21.77 -0.16
C LEU A 374 -1.44 21.39 -1.63
N TYR A 375 -1.55 20.09 -1.92
CA TYR A 375 -1.65 19.55 -3.28
C TYR A 375 -3.10 19.26 -3.63
N PHE A 376 -3.66 19.97 -4.61
CA PHE A 376 -5.02 19.78 -5.12
C PHE A 376 -4.94 19.14 -6.51
N PRO A 377 -5.73 18.09 -6.81
CA PRO A 377 -5.77 17.53 -8.17
C PRO A 377 -6.15 18.60 -9.19
N SER A 378 -5.38 18.67 -10.27
CA SER A 378 -5.66 19.58 -11.38
C SER A 378 -6.69 18.95 -12.30
N TYR A 379 -7.90 19.50 -12.35
CA TYR A 379 -8.95 19.10 -13.28
C TYR A 379 -8.98 20.09 -14.45
N GLN A 380 -9.01 19.56 -15.68
CA GLN A 380 -9.27 20.43 -16.84
C GLN A 380 -10.78 20.76 -16.86
N ARG A 381 -11.11 22.04 -16.82
CA ARG A 381 -12.46 22.50 -17.03
C ARG A 381 -12.84 22.19 -18.47
N SER A 382 -13.70 21.21 -18.70
CA SER A 382 -14.25 20.97 -20.05
C SER A 382 -14.95 22.25 -20.49
N THR A 383 -14.36 22.97 -21.43
CA THR A 383 -15.02 24.07 -22.11
C THR A 383 -16.07 23.43 -23.03
N GLU A 384 -17.24 23.09 -22.49
CA GLU A 384 -18.41 22.95 -23.32
C GLU A 384 -18.74 24.32 -23.91
N THR A 385 -18.34 24.50 -25.17
CA THR A 385 -18.77 25.59 -26.02
C THR A 385 -20.30 25.56 -26.09
N ARG A 386 -20.92 26.60 -25.57
CA ARG A 386 -22.33 26.91 -25.89
C ARG A 386 -22.43 27.41 -27.32
#